data_3c1adf96f8cf49d2770b3cbac3a8a1a4
#
_entry.id   3c1adf96f8cf49d2770b3cbac3a8a1a4
#
_cell.length_a   1.000
_cell.length_b   1.000
_cell.length_c   1.000
_cell.angle_alpha   90.00
_cell.angle_beta   90.00
_cell.angle_gamma   90.00
#
_symmetry.space_group_name_H-M   'P 1'
#
loop_
_entity.id
_entity.type
_entity.pdbx_description
1 polymer ?
#
loop_
_entity_poly.entity_id
_entity_poly.type
_entity_poly.pdbx_seq_one_letter_code
_entity_poly.pdbx_strand_id
1 'polypeptide(L)'
;MIKSGTTAFADSGGVHMDRVADAVIESGMRAAIAKSTMDMGNAITGAMKETANEAIENTKKLYQKYQGAGDGRVDIWFAIRQVMTCSRELIAMVGESAKEFHTGIHAHLCEHKDEVSFCLQNYKKRPAEFLEEMGILGPNLLTAHNVMLSDHDIALMAERGVKMIHCPRANLSNHGFPKAPQILEVGASLGLGCDGAAPSNLDIFDEMKVLRYAMMAYWGLPSFNPVVMTCPTLLKMASQGGANALGHGDILGSVEEGKKADLILLNIDQPHITPSQNLVNTIVDAANGHDVTDSIINGKIVMKNREVLTLDEERIRFEAEKHMNDIIKRAY
;
A
#
# COMPACT_ATOMS: atom_id res chain seq x y z
N MET A 1 -10.64 -2.15 -7.32
CA MET A 1 -10.44 -2.55 -5.90
C MET A 1 -11.68 -3.19 -5.29
N ILE A 2 -12.83 -2.52 -5.16
CA ILE A 2 -14.04 -3.11 -4.55
C ILE A 2 -14.38 -4.48 -5.14
N LYS A 3 -14.37 -4.61 -6.48
CA LYS A 3 -14.69 -5.86 -7.20
C LYS A 3 -13.63 -6.96 -7.07
N SER A 4 -12.44 -6.64 -6.62
CA SER A 4 -11.37 -7.60 -6.30
C SER A 4 -11.19 -7.83 -4.80
N GLY A 5 -12.11 -7.33 -3.96
CA GLY A 5 -12.15 -7.61 -2.52
C GLY A 5 -11.24 -6.74 -1.65
N THR A 6 -10.65 -5.68 -2.19
CA THR A 6 -9.93 -4.70 -1.39
C THR A 6 -10.92 -3.80 -0.65
N THR A 7 -10.90 -3.81 0.67
CA THR A 7 -11.77 -3.00 1.53
C THR A 7 -11.10 -1.72 2.02
N ALA A 8 -9.78 -1.74 2.15
CA ALA A 8 -8.98 -0.61 2.63
C ALA A 8 -7.65 -0.54 1.87
N PHE A 9 -7.11 0.69 1.69
CA PHE A 9 -5.83 0.90 1.03
C PHE A 9 -5.10 2.13 1.57
N ALA A 10 -3.78 2.19 1.36
CA ALA A 10 -2.99 3.40 1.49
C ALA A 10 -2.61 3.89 0.08
N ASP A 11 -2.70 5.19 -0.15
CA ASP A 11 -2.31 5.82 -1.41
C ASP A 11 -1.38 7.01 -1.13
N SER A 12 -0.17 6.96 -1.69
CA SER A 12 0.76 8.09 -1.73
C SER A 12 0.88 8.57 -3.17
N GLY A 13 -0.23 9.15 -3.65
CA GLY A 13 -0.41 9.49 -5.05
C GLY A 13 0.01 10.90 -5.43
N GLY A 14 -0.63 11.44 -6.46
CA GLY A 14 -0.28 12.69 -7.10
C GLY A 14 -0.73 13.96 -6.38
N VAL A 15 -0.94 15.02 -7.17
CA VAL A 15 -1.24 16.37 -6.65
C VAL A 15 -2.71 16.58 -6.27
N HIS A 16 -3.63 15.79 -6.84
CA HIS A 16 -5.09 15.96 -6.68
C HIS A 16 -5.69 14.97 -5.68
N MET A 17 -5.07 14.83 -4.50
CA MET A 17 -5.52 13.88 -3.48
C MET A 17 -6.86 14.28 -2.82
N ASP A 18 -7.29 15.52 -2.98
CA ASP A 18 -8.65 15.97 -2.67
C ASP A 18 -9.70 15.21 -3.50
N ARG A 19 -9.44 14.97 -4.80
CA ARG A 19 -10.32 14.19 -5.67
C ARG A 19 -10.32 12.70 -5.31
N VAL A 20 -9.18 12.19 -4.87
CA VAL A 20 -9.09 10.81 -4.36
C VAL A 20 -9.92 10.69 -3.08
N ALA A 21 -9.83 11.65 -2.16
CA ALA A 21 -10.62 11.67 -0.94
C ALA A 21 -12.14 11.73 -1.23
N ASP A 22 -12.57 12.59 -2.16
CA ASP A 22 -13.97 12.66 -2.60
C ASP A 22 -14.43 11.30 -3.16
N ALA A 23 -13.63 10.64 -4.01
CA ALA A 23 -13.95 9.33 -4.58
C ALA A 23 -13.99 8.22 -3.53
N VAL A 24 -13.12 8.25 -2.52
CA VAL A 24 -13.13 7.30 -1.39
C VAL A 24 -14.41 7.45 -0.57
N ILE A 25 -14.84 8.69 -0.31
CA ILE A 25 -16.08 8.96 0.42
C ILE A 25 -17.28 8.42 -0.36
N GLU A 26 -17.36 8.75 -1.67
CA GLU A 26 -18.45 8.33 -2.57
C GLU A 26 -18.51 6.82 -2.70
N SER A 27 -17.37 6.16 -2.93
CA SER A 27 -17.29 4.71 -3.13
C SER A 27 -17.60 3.88 -1.89
N GLY A 28 -17.52 4.48 -0.71
CA GLY A 28 -17.64 3.76 0.55
C GLY A 28 -16.38 3.02 1.01
N MET A 29 -15.27 3.12 0.29
CA MET A 29 -13.99 2.51 0.67
C MET A 29 -13.36 3.18 1.89
N ARG A 30 -12.39 2.49 2.49
CA ARG A 30 -11.52 3.03 3.54
C ARG A 30 -10.15 3.34 2.95
N ALA A 31 -9.54 4.48 3.31
CA ALA A 31 -8.21 4.80 2.82
C ALA A 31 -7.39 5.67 3.80
N ALA A 32 -6.09 5.42 3.83
CA ALA A 32 -5.08 6.37 4.28
C ALA A 32 -4.51 7.08 3.05
N ILE A 33 -4.76 8.38 2.94
CA ILE A 33 -4.43 9.18 1.76
C ILE A 33 -3.28 10.12 2.10
N ALA A 34 -2.19 10.01 1.34
CA ALA A 34 -1.03 10.87 1.49
C ALA A 34 -0.74 11.61 0.16
N LYS A 35 -0.57 12.92 0.22
CA LYS A 35 -0.14 13.68 -0.95
C LYS A 35 1.36 13.47 -1.15
N SER A 36 1.77 12.97 -2.31
CA SER A 36 3.19 12.87 -2.67
C SER A 36 3.86 14.21 -2.57
N THR A 37 4.95 14.28 -1.81
CA THR A 37 5.73 15.51 -1.60
C THR A 37 7.12 15.34 -2.15
N MET A 38 7.57 16.28 -2.96
CA MET A 38 8.88 16.31 -3.60
C MET A 38 9.36 17.75 -3.76
N ASP A 39 10.55 18.08 -3.27
CA ASP A 39 11.18 19.40 -3.40
C ASP A 39 12.56 19.32 -4.05
N MET A 40 13.10 18.13 -4.28
CA MET A 40 14.38 17.88 -4.92
C MET A 40 14.25 17.07 -6.21
N GLY A 41 15.16 17.30 -7.14
CA GLY A 41 15.29 16.56 -8.39
C GLY A 41 14.98 17.40 -9.62
N ASN A 42 15.72 17.14 -10.71
CA ASN A 42 15.55 17.85 -11.98
C ASN A 42 14.49 17.24 -12.89
N ALA A 43 14.07 16.00 -12.61
CA ALA A 43 13.07 15.28 -13.39
C ALA A 43 11.64 15.54 -12.91
N ILE A 44 11.45 16.24 -11.80
CA ILE A 44 10.13 16.58 -11.26
C ILE A 44 9.61 17.81 -12.00
N THR A 45 8.46 17.68 -12.64
CA THR A 45 7.86 18.72 -13.47
C THR A 45 6.48 19.13 -12.99
N GLY A 46 6.07 20.35 -13.37
CA GLY A 46 4.73 20.86 -13.13
C GLY A 46 4.37 20.93 -11.65
N ALA A 47 3.11 20.66 -11.34
CA ALA A 47 2.54 20.77 -9.99
C ALA A 47 3.01 19.68 -9.00
N MET A 48 3.87 18.75 -9.42
CA MET A 48 4.45 17.75 -8.52
C MET A 48 5.63 18.29 -7.71
N LYS A 49 6.30 19.36 -8.19
CA LYS A 49 7.39 20.01 -7.47
C LYS A 49 6.87 21.16 -6.63
N GLU A 50 7.13 21.10 -5.35
CA GLU A 50 6.75 22.12 -4.37
C GLU A 50 7.95 22.47 -3.51
N THR A 51 7.95 23.64 -2.89
CA THR A 51 8.86 23.91 -1.77
C THR A 51 8.45 23.08 -0.56
N ALA A 52 9.37 22.85 0.37
CA ALA A 52 9.07 22.12 1.60
C ALA A 52 7.87 22.70 2.35
N ASN A 53 7.80 24.04 2.47
CA ASN A 53 6.69 24.74 3.09
C ASN A 53 5.36 24.52 2.35
N GLU A 54 5.34 24.66 1.03
CA GLU A 54 4.13 24.44 0.22
C GLU A 54 3.62 23.01 0.36
N ALA A 55 4.50 22.01 0.32
CA ALA A 55 4.16 20.61 0.46
C ALA A 55 3.48 20.32 1.80
N ILE A 56 4.02 20.86 2.89
CA ILE A 56 3.46 20.70 4.23
C ILE A 56 2.12 21.43 4.35
N GLU A 57 2.04 22.69 3.94
CA GLU A 57 0.81 23.47 4.03
C GLU A 57 -0.34 22.90 3.18
N ASN A 58 -0.02 22.36 2.00
CA ASN A 58 -1.02 21.71 1.16
C ASN A 58 -1.52 20.40 1.79
N THR A 59 -0.64 19.64 2.44
CA THR A 59 -1.04 18.42 3.19
C THR A 59 -1.89 18.79 4.42
N LYS A 60 -1.53 19.85 5.16
CA LYS A 60 -2.33 20.35 6.30
C LYS A 60 -3.74 20.78 5.87
N LYS A 61 -3.88 21.47 4.73
CA LYS A 61 -5.20 21.82 4.16
C LYS A 61 -6.02 20.57 3.81
N LEU A 62 -5.37 19.54 3.24
CA LEU A 62 -6.03 18.27 2.94
C LEU A 62 -6.50 17.60 4.24
N TYR A 63 -5.65 17.57 5.27
CA TYR A 63 -5.97 17.05 6.59
C TYR A 63 -7.17 17.76 7.21
N GLN A 64 -7.16 19.10 7.27
CA GLN A 64 -8.24 19.88 7.83
C GLN A 64 -9.59 19.62 7.17
N LYS A 65 -9.57 19.30 5.87
CA LYS A 65 -10.80 19.09 5.09
C LYS A 65 -11.32 17.65 5.18
N TYR A 66 -10.45 16.66 5.23
CA TYR A 66 -10.83 15.26 5.00
C TYR A 66 -10.51 14.28 6.13
N GLN A 67 -9.69 14.67 7.15
CA GLN A 67 -9.41 13.75 8.24
C GLN A 67 -10.68 13.31 8.94
N GLY A 68 -10.87 12.00 9.06
CA GLY A 68 -12.05 11.39 9.66
C GLY A 68 -13.31 11.45 8.79
N ALA A 69 -13.24 11.95 7.56
CA ALA A 69 -14.38 11.98 6.66
C ALA A 69 -14.90 10.58 6.31
N GLY A 70 -16.11 10.51 5.75
CA GLY A 70 -16.71 9.24 5.37
C GLY A 70 -16.99 8.32 6.56
N ASP A 71 -17.48 8.83 7.68
CA ASP A 71 -17.73 8.08 8.92
C ASP A 71 -16.44 7.43 9.50
N GLY A 72 -15.32 8.15 9.47
CA GLY A 72 -14.03 7.70 9.98
C GLY A 72 -13.31 6.70 9.06
N ARG A 73 -13.63 6.71 7.75
CA ARG A 73 -12.97 5.83 6.75
C ARG A 73 -11.80 6.49 6.03
N VAL A 74 -11.66 7.81 6.12
CA VAL A 74 -10.58 8.56 5.46
C VAL A 74 -9.60 9.06 6.51
N ASP A 75 -8.36 8.66 6.37
CA ASP A 75 -7.22 9.19 7.11
C ASP A 75 -6.30 9.96 6.17
N ILE A 76 -5.85 11.13 6.60
CA ILE A 76 -4.88 11.93 5.84
C ILE A 76 -3.52 11.82 6.50
N TRP A 77 -2.54 11.39 5.71
CA TRP A 77 -1.17 11.17 6.13
C TRP A 77 -0.21 12.13 5.44
N PHE A 78 0.96 12.33 6.03
CA PHE A 78 2.07 12.98 5.36
C PHE A 78 2.84 11.96 4.49
N ALA A 79 3.60 12.45 3.51
CA ALA A 79 4.34 11.58 2.61
C ALA A 79 5.81 11.98 2.49
N ILE A 80 6.65 10.98 2.27
CA ILE A 80 8.00 11.10 1.72
C ILE A 80 7.98 10.30 0.43
N ARG A 81 7.98 10.97 -0.75
CA ARG A 81 7.91 10.21 -2.02
C ARG A 81 9.05 9.22 -2.14
N GLN A 82 10.27 9.69 -1.97
CA GLN A 82 11.51 8.90 -1.84
C GLN A 82 12.56 9.77 -1.17
N VAL A 83 13.54 9.17 -0.50
CA VAL A 83 14.63 9.92 0.13
C VAL A 83 15.41 10.76 -0.89
N MET A 84 15.53 10.29 -2.14
CA MET A 84 16.25 10.99 -3.20
C MET A 84 15.48 12.16 -3.84
N THR A 85 14.20 12.31 -3.56
CA THR A 85 13.33 13.39 -4.09
C THR A 85 12.84 14.37 -3.03
N CYS A 86 13.24 14.15 -1.78
CA CYS A 86 12.89 14.99 -0.64
C CYS A 86 14.14 15.54 0.05
N SER A 87 14.18 16.85 0.27
CA SER A 87 15.26 17.46 1.04
C SER A 87 15.25 17.04 2.51
N ARG A 88 16.39 17.20 3.20
CA ARG A 88 16.43 17.01 4.65
C ARG A 88 15.42 17.90 5.39
N GLU A 89 15.23 19.13 4.89
CA GLU A 89 14.26 20.07 5.43
C GLU A 89 12.84 19.52 5.31
N LEU A 90 12.43 19.11 4.11
CA LEU A 90 11.09 18.53 3.88
C LEU A 90 10.88 17.27 4.73
N ILE A 91 11.85 16.37 4.80
CA ILE A 91 11.76 15.13 5.60
C ILE A 91 11.58 15.46 7.08
N ALA A 92 12.34 16.44 7.63
CA ALA A 92 12.21 16.88 9.01
C ALA A 92 10.79 17.47 9.27
N MET A 93 10.32 18.34 8.40
CA MET A 93 8.99 18.95 8.51
C MET A 93 7.87 17.92 8.41
N VAL A 94 8.00 16.87 7.58
CA VAL A 94 7.07 15.72 7.52
C VAL A 94 7.01 15.02 8.88
N GLY A 95 8.16 14.71 9.48
CA GLY A 95 8.22 14.06 10.79
C GLY A 95 7.60 14.89 11.92
N GLU A 96 7.89 16.19 11.96
CA GLU A 96 7.32 17.13 12.94
C GLU A 96 5.80 17.25 12.76
N SER A 97 5.34 17.44 11.52
CA SER A 97 3.91 17.57 11.22
C SER A 97 3.14 16.29 11.53
N ALA A 98 3.67 15.11 11.18
CA ALA A 98 3.02 13.85 11.52
C ALA A 98 2.86 13.65 13.04
N LYS A 99 3.84 14.08 13.84
CA LYS A 99 3.74 14.10 15.31
C LYS A 99 2.70 15.11 15.80
N GLU A 100 2.71 16.34 15.28
CA GLU A 100 1.76 17.42 15.63
C GLU A 100 0.31 16.99 15.37
N PHE A 101 0.06 16.37 14.22
CA PHE A 101 -1.28 15.97 13.78
C PHE A 101 -1.66 14.53 14.23
N HIS A 102 -0.81 13.84 14.95
CA HIS A 102 -1.01 12.45 15.40
C HIS A 102 -1.43 11.52 14.27
N THR A 103 -0.75 11.60 13.11
CA THR A 103 -1.08 10.84 11.91
C THR A 103 0.11 10.05 11.37
N GLY A 104 -0.15 9.25 10.32
CA GLY A 104 0.87 8.40 9.69
C GLY A 104 1.76 9.15 8.70
N ILE A 105 2.85 8.49 8.34
CA ILE A 105 3.75 8.85 7.23
C ILE A 105 3.76 7.70 6.25
N HIS A 106 3.57 7.98 4.95
CA HIS A 106 3.74 7.03 3.87
C HIS A 106 5.02 7.35 3.09
N ALA A 107 5.96 6.42 3.04
CA ALA A 107 7.20 6.55 2.28
C ALA A 107 7.38 5.42 1.28
N HIS A 108 7.94 5.71 0.09
CA HIS A 108 8.57 4.69 -0.74
C HIS A 108 9.99 4.53 -0.24
N LEU A 109 10.42 3.32 0.06
CA LEU A 109 11.72 3.07 0.68
C LEU A 109 12.40 1.84 0.10
N CYS A 110 13.66 2.02 -0.26
CA CYS A 110 14.48 0.94 -0.79
C CYS A 110 13.81 0.19 -1.96
N GLU A 111 13.12 0.94 -2.82
CA GLU A 111 12.44 0.41 -3.98
C GLU A 111 13.45 -0.12 -5.01
N HIS A 112 14.48 0.67 -5.31
CA HIS A 112 15.49 0.32 -6.29
C HIS A 112 16.91 0.79 -5.87
N LYS A 113 17.90 0.27 -6.60
CA LYS A 113 19.33 0.50 -6.30
C LYS A 113 19.77 1.96 -6.33
N ASP A 114 19.11 2.80 -7.15
CA ASP A 114 19.53 4.19 -7.33
C ASP A 114 19.25 5.02 -6.08
N GLU A 115 18.17 4.74 -5.36
CA GLU A 115 17.89 5.35 -4.05
C GLU A 115 18.99 5.01 -3.03
N VAL A 116 19.39 3.74 -2.96
CA VAL A 116 20.47 3.29 -2.08
C VAL A 116 21.77 3.97 -2.46
N SER A 117 22.11 4.01 -3.76
CA SER A 117 23.32 4.65 -4.27
C SER A 117 23.33 6.15 -3.96
N PHE A 118 22.21 6.84 -4.16
CA PHE A 118 22.04 8.25 -3.84
C PHE A 118 22.32 8.52 -2.35
N CYS A 119 21.70 7.75 -1.46
CA CYS A 119 21.87 7.90 -0.02
C CYS A 119 23.31 7.64 0.43
N LEU A 120 23.97 6.60 -0.08
CA LEU A 120 25.37 6.31 0.22
C LEU A 120 26.31 7.41 -0.27
N GLN A 121 26.06 7.97 -1.45
CA GLN A 121 26.89 9.05 -2.03
C GLN A 121 26.72 10.37 -1.27
N ASN A 122 25.49 10.77 -0.96
CA ASN A 122 25.18 12.08 -0.40
C ASN A 122 25.15 12.10 1.13
N TYR A 123 24.73 11.03 1.78
CA TYR A 123 24.52 10.99 3.24
C TYR A 123 25.46 10.00 3.95
N LYS A 124 26.24 9.18 3.21
CA LYS A 124 27.11 8.12 3.75
C LYS A 124 26.33 7.08 4.59
N LYS A 125 25.06 6.93 4.33
CA LYS A 125 24.10 6.04 5.03
C LYS A 125 23.19 5.38 4.02
N ARG A 126 22.65 4.23 4.37
CA ARG A 126 21.56 3.62 3.62
C ARG A 126 20.24 4.38 3.87
N PRO A 127 19.20 4.23 3.02
CA PRO A 127 17.94 4.97 3.18
C PRO A 127 17.30 4.81 4.57
N ALA A 128 17.24 3.59 5.12
CA ALA A 128 16.66 3.35 6.45
C ALA A 128 17.51 3.99 7.56
N GLU A 129 18.84 3.89 7.50
CA GLU A 129 19.75 4.52 8.46
C GLU A 129 19.64 6.07 8.41
N PHE A 130 19.42 6.61 7.22
CA PHE A 130 19.21 8.04 7.05
C PHE A 130 17.89 8.50 7.66
N LEU A 131 16.80 7.76 7.44
CA LEU A 131 15.50 8.05 8.06
C LEU A 131 15.53 7.87 9.59
N GLU A 132 16.34 6.95 10.10
CA GLU A 132 16.59 6.83 11.55
C GLU A 132 17.28 8.07 12.10
N GLU A 133 18.35 8.55 11.45
CA GLU A 133 19.03 9.81 11.82
C GLU A 133 18.07 11.00 11.84
N MET A 134 17.13 11.03 10.88
CA MET A 134 16.10 12.08 10.77
C MET A 134 14.96 11.93 11.80
N GLY A 135 14.95 10.85 12.62
CA GLY A 135 13.92 10.59 13.60
C GLY A 135 12.55 10.23 13.00
N ILE A 136 12.55 9.66 11.77
CA ILE A 136 11.35 9.31 11.02
C ILE A 136 10.92 7.86 11.29
N LEU A 137 11.88 6.94 11.58
CA LEU A 137 11.52 5.55 11.83
C LEU A 137 10.64 5.43 13.08
N GLY A 138 9.51 4.78 12.94
CA GLY A 138 8.56 4.59 14.04
C GLY A 138 7.31 3.83 13.63
N PRO A 139 6.44 3.51 14.60
CA PRO A 139 5.25 2.70 14.35
C PRO A 139 4.16 3.41 13.52
N ASN A 140 4.30 4.71 13.31
CA ASN A 140 3.44 5.51 12.43
C ASN A 140 3.98 5.66 11.00
N LEU A 141 5.13 5.03 10.68
CA LEU A 141 5.70 5.00 9.34
C LEU A 141 5.27 3.73 8.61
N LEU A 142 4.62 3.90 7.46
CA LEU A 142 4.42 2.88 6.44
C LEU A 142 5.46 3.06 5.34
N THR A 143 6.19 2.00 5.01
CA THR A 143 7.12 1.98 3.89
C THR A 143 6.64 1.01 2.81
N ALA A 144 6.54 1.50 1.58
CA ALA A 144 6.23 0.68 0.40
C ALA A 144 7.52 0.12 -0.22
N HIS A 145 7.41 -1.04 -0.88
CA HIS A 145 8.42 -1.78 -1.65
C HIS A 145 9.41 -2.59 -0.82
N ASN A 146 10.37 -1.95 -0.15
CA ASN A 146 11.33 -2.61 0.75
C ASN A 146 12.22 -3.68 0.08
N VAL A 147 12.49 -3.54 -1.23
CA VAL A 147 13.22 -4.54 -2.05
C VAL A 147 14.72 -4.58 -1.72
N MET A 148 15.33 -3.40 -1.62
CA MET A 148 16.79 -3.24 -1.48
C MET A 148 17.24 -3.14 -0.02
N LEU A 149 16.45 -3.64 0.95
CA LEU A 149 16.85 -3.66 2.36
C LEU A 149 18.04 -4.59 2.60
N SER A 150 19.02 -4.14 3.40
CA SER A 150 20.01 -5.02 4.01
C SER A 150 19.43 -5.72 5.24
N ASP A 151 20.12 -6.72 5.76
CA ASP A 151 19.69 -7.39 6.99
C ASP A 151 19.72 -6.43 8.18
N HIS A 152 20.66 -5.48 8.18
CA HIS A 152 20.72 -4.40 9.17
C HIS A 152 19.52 -3.46 9.06
N ASP A 153 19.14 -3.04 7.84
CA ASP A 153 17.94 -2.21 7.62
C ASP A 153 16.68 -2.92 8.16
N ILE A 154 16.55 -4.22 7.88
CA ILE A 154 15.41 -5.03 8.34
C ILE A 154 15.35 -5.07 9.88
N ALA A 155 16.46 -5.35 10.54
CA ALA A 155 16.53 -5.39 12.01
C ALA A 155 16.20 -4.01 12.62
N LEU A 156 16.77 -2.94 12.07
CA LEU A 156 16.53 -1.56 12.53
C LEU A 156 15.05 -1.17 12.37
N MET A 157 14.47 -1.41 11.20
CA MET A 157 13.07 -1.08 10.94
C MET A 157 12.10 -1.90 11.79
N ALA A 158 12.43 -3.18 12.05
CA ALA A 158 11.68 -4.04 12.95
C ALA A 158 11.70 -3.52 14.38
N GLU A 159 12.89 -3.15 14.89
CA GLU A 159 13.08 -2.58 16.24
C GLU A 159 12.27 -1.29 16.42
N ARG A 160 12.20 -0.44 15.41
CA ARG A 160 11.42 0.80 15.41
C ARG A 160 9.92 0.61 15.15
N GLY A 161 9.48 -0.62 14.87
CA GLY A 161 8.07 -0.93 14.64
C GLY A 161 7.50 -0.40 13.32
N VAL A 162 8.38 -0.14 12.34
CA VAL A 162 7.98 0.34 11.00
C VAL A 162 7.05 -0.67 10.34
N LYS A 163 6.03 -0.18 9.65
CA LYS A 163 5.06 -0.99 8.91
C LYS A 163 5.51 -1.12 7.46
N MET A 164 5.87 -2.32 7.05
CA MET A 164 6.37 -2.59 5.70
C MET A 164 5.25 -3.13 4.82
N ILE A 165 5.15 -2.61 3.60
CA ILE A 165 4.27 -3.13 2.54
C ILE A 165 5.12 -3.54 1.36
N HIS A 166 4.85 -4.72 0.81
CA HIS A 166 5.45 -5.17 -0.41
C HIS A 166 4.43 -5.23 -1.55
N CYS A 167 4.86 -4.85 -2.76
CA CYS A 167 4.04 -4.84 -3.97
C CYS A 167 4.63 -5.86 -4.97
N PRO A 168 4.29 -7.15 -4.86
CA PRO A 168 4.98 -8.23 -5.54
C PRO A 168 5.07 -8.08 -7.05
N ARG A 169 3.96 -7.84 -7.73
CA ARG A 169 3.93 -7.74 -9.21
C ARG A 169 4.73 -6.55 -9.71
N ALA A 170 4.53 -5.39 -9.10
CA ALA A 170 5.24 -4.17 -9.48
C ALA A 170 6.75 -4.33 -9.27
N ASN A 171 7.16 -4.86 -8.12
CA ASN A 171 8.57 -5.00 -7.81
C ASN A 171 9.27 -6.07 -8.65
N LEU A 172 8.64 -7.22 -8.87
CA LEU A 172 9.21 -8.29 -9.70
C LEU A 172 9.45 -7.88 -11.15
N SER A 173 8.58 -7.04 -11.70
CA SER A 173 8.72 -6.57 -13.08
C SER A 173 9.87 -5.58 -13.27
N ASN A 174 10.26 -4.84 -12.21
CA ASN A 174 11.15 -3.68 -12.35
C ASN A 174 12.37 -3.70 -11.41
N HIS A 175 12.25 -4.20 -10.18
CA HIS A 175 13.24 -3.95 -9.12
C HIS A 175 13.79 -5.21 -8.45
N GLY A 176 13.12 -6.35 -8.58
CA GLY A 176 13.56 -7.64 -8.04
C GLY A 176 12.74 -8.13 -6.85
N PHE A 177 13.37 -8.98 -6.03
CA PHE A 177 12.70 -9.70 -4.96
C PHE A 177 12.92 -9.04 -3.59
N PRO A 178 11.87 -8.96 -2.74
CA PRO A 178 12.04 -8.56 -1.35
C PRO A 178 12.64 -9.68 -0.53
N LYS A 179 13.18 -9.32 0.63
CA LYS A 179 13.59 -10.30 1.67
C LYS A 179 12.41 -10.65 2.59
N ALA A 180 11.24 -10.95 2.02
CA ALA A 180 10.02 -11.19 2.80
C ALA A 180 10.16 -12.26 3.89
N PRO A 181 10.82 -13.41 3.67
CA PRO A 181 11.05 -14.39 4.74
C PRO A 181 11.82 -13.81 5.91
N GLN A 182 12.91 -13.07 5.69
CA GLN A 182 13.72 -12.48 6.77
C GLN A 182 12.96 -11.38 7.52
N ILE A 183 12.17 -10.56 6.81
CA ILE A 183 11.34 -9.53 7.45
C ILE A 183 10.35 -10.18 8.42
N LEU A 184 9.72 -11.29 8.02
CA LEU A 184 8.80 -12.02 8.88
C LEU A 184 9.51 -12.76 10.02
N GLU A 185 10.72 -13.29 9.79
CA GLU A 185 11.52 -14.03 10.78
C GLU A 185 11.92 -13.15 11.96
N VAL A 186 12.23 -11.88 11.73
CA VAL A 186 12.51 -10.92 12.81
C VAL A 186 11.23 -10.38 13.47
N GLY A 187 10.05 -10.87 13.10
CA GLY A 187 8.77 -10.47 13.70
C GLY A 187 8.27 -9.10 13.23
N ALA A 188 8.82 -8.55 12.16
CA ALA A 188 8.37 -7.27 11.63
C ALA A 188 6.98 -7.35 10.99
N SER A 189 6.26 -6.23 10.99
CA SER A 189 4.98 -6.12 10.31
C SER A 189 5.19 -6.04 8.81
N LEU A 190 4.63 -7.00 8.06
CA LEU A 190 4.67 -7.03 6.61
C LEU A 190 3.26 -7.25 6.05
N GLY A 191 2.83 -6.37 5.16
CA GLY A 191 1.58 -6.48 4.43
C GLY A 191 1.79 -6.51 2.92
N LEU A 192 0.70 -6.58 2.16
CA LEU A 192 0.68 -6.59 0.70
C LEU A 192 0.01 -5.34 0.15
N GLY A 193 0.53 -4.86 -0.98
CA GLY A 193 -0.03 -3.82 -1.81
C GLY A 193 0.09 -4.19 -3.29
N CYS A 194 -0.61 -3.45 -4.13
CA CYS A 194 -0.62 -3.68 -5.59
C CYS A 194 0.22 -2.63 -6.34
N ASP A 195 0.66 -1.55 -5.65
CA ASP A 195 1.20 -0.36 -6.32
C ASP A 195 0.16 0.30 -7.26
N GLY A 196 0.60 1.00 -8.27
CA GLY A 196 -0.29 1.59 -9.26
C GLY A 196 -0.97 0.56 -10.17
N ALA A 197 -2.07 0.96 -10.82
CA ALA A 197 -2.84 0.07 -11.69
C ALA A 197 -2.08 -0.32 -12.98
N ALA A 198 -1.02 0.37 -13.36
CA ALA A 198 -0.27 0.08 -14.58
C ALA A 198 0.47 -1.27 -14.54
N PRO A 199 1.19 -1.63 -13.46
CA PRO A 199 1.84 -2.94 -13.33
C PRO A 199 0.92 -4.01 -12.74
N SER A 200 -0.26 -3.67 -12.25
CA SER A 200 -1.13 -4.55 -11.47
C SER A 200 -2.60 -4.39 -11.88
N ASN A 201 -3.39 -5.45 -11.66
CA ASN A 201 -4.85 -5.44 -11.81
C ASN A 201 -5.57 -5.02 -10.52
N LEU A 202 -4.85 -4.55 -9.50
CA LEU A 202 -5.34 -4.20 -8.16
C LEU A 202 -6.06 -5.37 -7.46
N ASP A 203 -5.54 -6.59 -7.65
CA ASP A 203 -6.05 -7.82 -7.08
C ASP A 203 -5.05 -8.43 -6.10
N ILE A 204 -5.37 -8.38 -4.81
CA ILE A 204 -4.52 -8.92 -3.73
C ILE A 204 -4.37 -10.45 -3.80
N PHE A 205 -5.34 -11.16 -4.37
CA PHE A 205 -5.20 -12.61 -4.58
C PHE A 205 -4.04 -12.91 -5.53
N ASP A 206 -3.91 -12.13 -6.61
CA ASP A 206 -2.79 -12.28 -7.53
C ASP A 206 -1.44 -11.87 -6.89
N GLU A 207 -1.42 -10.83 -6.05
CA GLU A 207 -0.22 -10.45 -5.33
C GLU A 207 0.26 -11.57 -4.37
N MET A 208 -0.67 -12.24 -3.66
CA MET A 208 -0.34 -13.40 -2.83
C MET A 208 0.30 -14.53 -3.64
N LYS A 209 -0.27 -14.88 -4.80
CA LYS A 209 0.25 -15.95 -5.68
C LYS A 209 1.64 -15.61 -6.20
N VAL A 210 1.81 -14.38 -6.71
CA VAL A 210 3.09 -13.93 -7.26
C VAL A 210 4.17 -13.97 -6.19
N LEU A 211 3.92 -13.44 -4.99
CA LEU A 211 4.89 -13.49 -3.90
C LEU A 211 5.21 -14.94 -3.49
N ARG A 212 4.18 -15.80 -3.37
CA ARG A 212 4.35 -17.19 -3.01
C ARG A 212 5.27 -17.92 -3.98
N TYR A 213 4.97 -17.87 -5.26
CA TYR A 213 5.75 -18.59 -6.27
C TYR A 213 7.14 -18.01 -6.45
N ALA A 214 7.28 -16.69 -6.41
CA ALA A 214 8.58 -16.04 -6.47
C ALA A 214 9.48 -16.46 -5.28
N MET A 215 8.95 -16.43 -4.06
CA MET A 215 9.72 -16.84 -2.88
C MET A 215 10.02 -18.32 -2.86
N MET A 216 9.12 -19.17 -3.32
CA MET A 216 9.40 -20.60 -3.51
C MET A 216 10.55 -20.84 -4.49
N ALA A 217 10.51 -20.19 -5.65
CA ALA A 217 11.55 -20.37 -6.66
C ALA A 217 12.91 -19.80 -6.23
N TYR A 218 12.90 -18.59 -5.64
CA TYR A 218 14.11 -17.85 -5.33
C TYR A 218 14.73 -18.23 -3.97
N TRP A 219 13.90 -18.58 -2.99
CA TRP A 219 14.31 -18.84 -1.61
C TRP A 219 14.06 -20.28 -1.16
N GLY A 220 12.86 -20.77 -1.38
CA GLY A 220 12.42 -22.04 -0.86
C GLY A 220 13.18 -23.22 -1.47
N LEU A 221 13.20 -23.33 -2.78
CA LEU A 221 13.90 -24.42 -3.48
C LEU A 221 15.41 -24.41 -3.23
N PRO A 222 16.14 -23.28 -3.39
CA PRO A 222 17.57 -23.24 -3.12
C PRO A 222 17.96 -23.57 -1.68
N SER A 223 17.12 -23.22 -0.69
CA SER A 223 17.38 -23.50 0.73
C SER A 223 16.74 -24.78 1.26
N PHE A 224 16.14 -25.60 0.38
CA PHE A 224 15.38 -26.81 0.74
C PHE A 224 14.26 -26.52 1.76
N ASN A 225 13.66 -25.31 1.71
CA ASN A 225 12.52 -24.92 2.55
C ASN A 225 11.22 -24.85 1.74
N PRO A 226 10.45 -25.96 1.65
CA PRO A 226 9.21 -26.00 0.87
C PRO A 226 8.04 -25.21 1.49
N VAL A 227 8.22 -24.70 2.71
CA VAL A 227 7.19 -23.96 3.45
C VAL A 227 7.54 -22.48 3.66
N VAL A 228 8.42 -21.92 2.88
CA VAL A 228 8.88 -20.54 2.97
C VAL A 228 7.68 -19.65 2.79
N MET A 229 6.85 -19.31 2.50
CA MET A 229 5.67 -18.45 2.34
C MET A 229 4.40 -19.30 2.30
N THR A 230 3.97 -19.74 3.47
CA THR A 230 2.74 -20.56 3.59
C THR A 230 1.50 -19.75 3.23
N CYS A 231 0.44 -20.41 2.77
CA CYS A 231 -0.83 -19.76 2.47
C CYS A 231 -1.45 -19.01 3.67
N PRO A 232 -1.44 -19.56 4.90
CA PRO A 232 -1.85 -18.79 6.07
C PRO A 232 -1.04 -17.52 6.30
N THR A 233 0.29 -17.55 6.07
CA THR A 233 1.15 -16.37 6.17
C THR A 233 0.74 -15.30 5.17
N LEU A 234 0.54 -15.67 3.91
CA LEU A 234 0.14 -14.75 2.85
C LEU A 234 -1.25 -14.14 3.09
N LEU A 235 -2.20 -14.95 3.52
CA LEU A 235 -3.54 -14.48 3.86
C LEU A 235 -3.48 -13.49 5.04
N LYS A 236 -2.64 -13.77 6.05
CA LYS A 236 -2.38 -12.84 7.16
C LYS A 236 -1.73 -11.55 6.70
N MET A 237 -0.78 -11.59 5.76
CA MET A 237 -0.19 -10.39 5.17
C MET A 237 -1.23 -9.54 4.42
N ALA A 238 -2.11 -10.19 3.64
CA ALA A 238 -3.16 -9.52 2.87
C ALA A 238 -4.26 -8.89 3.75
N SER A 239 -4.47 -9.39 4.97
CA SER A 239 -5.51 -8.94 5.89
C SER A 239 -4.93 -8.16 7.07
N GLN A 240 -4.48 -8.86 8.12
CA GLN A 240 -3.95 -8.24 9.34
C GLN A 240 -2.69 -7.39 9.07
N GLY A 241 -1.82 -7.83 8.16
CA GLY A 241 -0.62 -7.07 7.77
C GLY A 241 -0.97 -5.72 7.15
N GLY A 242 -1.95 -5.70 6.24
CA GLY A 242 -2.49 -4.46 5.66
C GLY A 242 -3.16 -3.58 6.71
N ALA A 243 -4.00 -4.15 7.58
CA ALA A 243 -4.65 -3.42 8.67
C ALA A 243 -3.65 -2.79 9.64
N ASN A 244 -2.60 -3.52 10.03
CA ASN A 244 -1.51 -3.00 10.86
C ASN A 244 -0.78 -1.84 10.19
N ALA A 245 -0.56 -1.94 8.87
CA ALA A 245 0.12 -0.90 8.11
C ALA A 245 -0.68 0.41 8.06
N LEU A 246 -2.01 0.31 8.02
CA LEU A 246 -2.91 1.46 8.11
C LEU A 246 -3.08 2.01 9.54
N GLY A 247 -2.45 1.42 10.55
CA GLY A 247 -2.65 1.80 11.95
C GLY A 247 -3.98 1.34 12.54
N HIS A 248 -4.70 0.44 11.87
CA HIS A 248 -6.03 -0.04 12.24
C HIS A 248 -6.06 -1.53 12.64
N GLY A 249 -4.93 -2.14 12.97
CA GLY A 249 -4.83 -3.57 13.28
C GLY A 249 -5.72 -4.04 14.44
N ASP A 250 -6.02 -3.14 15.37
CA ASP A 250 -6.89 -3.45 16.52
C ASP A 250 -8.37 -3.53 16.13
N ILE A 251 -8.77 -2.89 15.04
CA ILE A 251 -10.16 -2.79 14.61
C ILE A 251 -10.45 -3.41 13.24
N LEU A 252 -9.43 -3.84 12.50
CA LEU A 252 -9.52 -4.45 11.16
C LEU A 252 -8.60 -5.68 11.06
N GLY A 253 -8.68 -6.38 9.93
CA GLY A 253 -7.74 -7.42 9.52
C GLY A 253 -8.10 -8.83 9.96
N SER A 254 -9.09 -9.00 10.81
CA SER A 254 -9.63 -10.31 11.24
C SER A 254 -11.12 -10.21 11.52
N VAL A 255 -11.79 -11.36 11.49
CA VAL A 255 -13.20 -11.47 11.83
C VAL A 255 -13.32 -11.82 13.31
N GLU A 256 -13.50 -10.79 14.13
CA GLU A 256 -13.58 -10.91 15.59
C GLU A 256 -14.68 -9.99 16.13
N GLU A 257 -15.28 -10.40 17.24
CA GLU A 257 -16.28 -9.57 17.93
C GLU A 257 -15.66 -8.25 18.40
N GLY A 258 -16.34 -7.14 18.16
CA GLY A 258 -15.88 -5.78 18.49
C GLY A 258 -15.08 -5.09 17.39
N LYS A 259 -14.64 -5.80 16.34
CA LYS A 259 -13.99 -5.18 15.18
C LYS A 259 -14.99 -4.57 14.19
N LYS A 260 -14.50 -3.71 13.32
CA LYS A 260 -15.29 -3.15 12.21
C LYS A 260 -15.62 -4.25 11.21
N ALA A 261 -16.81 -4.18 10.64
CA ALA A 261 -17.22 -5.09 9.58
C ALA A 261 -16.72 -4.59 8.22
N ASP A 262 -15.43 -4.85 7.95
CA ASP A 262 -14.79 -4.71 6.65
C ASP A 262 -14.55 -6.14 6.14
N LEU A 263 -15.49 -6.65 5.32
CA LEU A 263 -15.61 -8.08 4.97
C LEU A 263 -15.83 -8.26 3.47
N ILE A 264 -15.40 -9.39 2.94
CA ILE A 264 -15.75 -9.85 1.60
C ILE A 264 -16.37 -11.25 1.67
N LEU A 265 -17.26 -11.56 0.73
CA LEU A 265 -17.76 -12.92 0.52
C LEU A 265 -17.19 -13.46 -0.78
N LEU A 266 -16.71 -14.71 -0.72
CA LEU A 266 -16.21 -15.44 -1.88
C LEU A 266 -17.19 -16.52 -2.31
N ASN A 267 -17.48 -16.61 -3.60
CA ASN A 267 -18.15 -17.77 -4.16
C ASN A 267 -17.14 -18.91 -4.31
N ILE A 268 -17.23 -19.89 -3.42
CA ILE A 268 -16.36 -21.07 -3.43
C ILE A 268 -16.91 -22.21 -4.30
N ASP A 269 -18.13 -22.11 -4.80
CA ASP A 269 -18.72 -23.08 -5.75
C ASP A 269 -18.30 -22.75 -7.18
N GLN A 270 -16.99 -22.86 -7.41
CA GLN A 270 -16.37 -22.63 -8.72
C GLN A 270 -15.47 -23.83 -9.08
N PRO A 271 -15.39 -24.23 -10.36
CA PRO A 271 -14.58 -25.38 -10.79
C PRO A 271 -13.09 -25.30 -10.41
N HIS A 272 -12.54 -24.08 -10.29
CA HIS A 272 -11.12 -23.87 -9.91
C HIS A 272 -10.92 -23.86 -8.38
N ILE A 273 -11.98 -23.82 -7.58
CA ILE A 273 -11.95 -23.84 -6.11
C ILE A 273 -12.39 -25.20 -5.57
N THR A 274 -13.38 -25.83 -6.20
CA THR A 274 -14.02 -27.05 -5.72
C THR A 274 -13.57 -28.28 -6.55
N PRO A 275 -13.22 -29.44 -5.92
CA PRO A 275 -13.26 -29.70 -4.48
C PRO A 275 -12.03 -29.16 -3.74
N SER A 276 -12.20 -28.77 -2.47
CA SER A 276 -11.10 -28.29 -1.62
C SER A 276 -11.04 -29.05 -0.29
N GLN A 277 -9.84 -29.55 0.05
CA GLN A 277 -9.56 -30.14 1.36
C GLN A 277 -9.02 -29.13 2.37
N ASN A 278 -8.41 -28.04 1.87
CA ASN A 278 -7.89 -26.95 2.70
C ASN A 278 -8.27 -25.62 2.04
N LEU A 279 -9.34 -25.02 2.53
CA LEU A 279 -9.90 -23.81 1.93
C LEU A 279 -8.93 -22.63 1.96
N VAL A 280 -8.11 -22.50 3.01
CA VAL A 280 -7.10 -21.42 3.10
C VAL A 280 -6.06 -21.55 1.98
N ASN A 281 -5.55 -22.75 1.74
CA ASN A 281 -4.61 -22.98 0.65
C ASN A 281 -5.28 -22.72 -0.71
N THR A 282 -6.50 -23.21 -0.90
CA THR A 282 -7.23 -23.04 -2.15
C THR A 282 -7.55 -21.56 -2.43
N ILE A 283 -7.93 -20.79 -1.41
CA ILE A 283 -8.15 -19.35 -1.56
C ILE A 283 -6.88 -18.64 -2.03
N VAL A 284 -5.72 -18.94 -1.44
CA VAL A 284 -4.47 -18.29 -1.83
C VAL A 284 -3.99 -18.75 -3.20
N ASP A 285 -4.06 -20.03 -3.50
CA ASP A 285 -3.48 -20.60 -4.72
C ASP A 285 -4.41 -20.53 -5.95
N ALA A 286 -5.73 -20.54 -5.74
CA ALA A 286 -6.71 -20.67 -6.84
C ALA A 286 -7.69 -19.49 -6.94
N ALA A 287 -8.20 -18.94 -5.83
CA ALA A 287 -9.19 -17.87 -5.91
C ALA A 287 -8.60 -16.58 -6.51
N ASN A 288 -9.45 -15.72 -7.02
CA ASN A 288 -9.11 -14.42 -7.63
C ASN A 288 -10.23 -13.40 -7.34
N GLY A 289 -10.00 -12.13 -7.70
CA GLY A 289 -10.96 -11.07 -7.45
C GLY A 289 -12.33 -11.26 -8.11
N HIS A 290 -12.45 -12.12 -9.14
CA HIS A 290 -13.76 -12.43 -9.75
C HIS A 290 -14.63 -13.34 -8.88
N ASP A 291 -14.05 -14.05 -7.92
CA ASP A 291 -14.77 -14.91 -6.98
C ASP A 291 -15.40 -14.11 -5.83
N VAL A 292 -15.04 -12.84 -5.66
CA VAL A 292 -15.64 -11.93 -4.67
C VAL A 292 -17.04 -11.55 -5.12
N THR A 293 -18.05 -11.96 -4.37
CA THR A 293 -19.47 -11.63 -4.69
C THR A 293 -19.93 -10.36 -4.01
N ASP A 294 -19.56 -10.17 -2.76
CA ASP A 294 -20.03 -9.08 -1.92
C ASP A 294 -18.87 -8.41 -1.19
N SER A 295 -18.97 -7.10 -0.98
CA SER A 295 -18.02 -6.32 -0.19
C SER A 295 -18.78 -5.45 0.80
N ILE A 296 -18.39 -5.54 2.06
CA ILE A 296 -18.96 -4.80 3.19
C ILE A 296 -17.83 -3.96 3.77
N ILE A 297 -18.04 -2.66 3.93
CA ILE A 297 -17.04 -1.74 4.48
C ILE A 297 -17.70 -0.88 5.56
N ASN A 298 -17.11 -0.86 6.75
CA ASN A 298 -17.67 -0.18 7.93
C ASN A 298 -19.12 -0.58 8.20
N GLY A 299 -19.46 -1.87 7.97
CA GLY A 299 -20.82 -2.41 8.17
C GLY A 299 -21.82 -2.07 7.06
N LYS A 300 -21.41 -1.35 5.99
CA LYS A 300 -22.28 -1.01 4.86
C LYS A 300 -21.93 -1.90 3.65
N ILE A 301 -22.94 -2.46 3.00
CA ILE A 301 -22.77 -3.23 1.76
C ILE A 301 -22.44 -2.25 0.64
N VAL A 302 -21.23 -2.30 0.11
CA VAL A 302 -20.78 -1.45 -1.01
C VAL A 302 -20.85 -2.19 -2.35
N MET A 303 -20.80 -3.51 -2.33
CA MET A 303 -21.04 -4.37 -3.50
C MET A 303 -21.88 -5.58 -3.08
N LYS A 304 -22.83 -5.96 -3.92
CA LYS A 304 -23.68 -7.15 -3.72
C LYS A 304 -23.85 -7.89 -5.05
N ASN A 305 -23.64 -9.21 -5.03
CA ASN A 305 -23.71 -10.04 -6.24
C ASN A 305 -22.90 -9.43 -7.42
N ARG A 306 -21.71 -8.92 -7.16
CA ARG A 306 -20.82 -8.26 -8.14
C ARG A 306 -21.32 -6.90 -8.67
N GLU A 307 -22.42 -6.37 -8.21
CA GLU A 307 -22.91 -5.02 -8.52
C GLU A 307 -22.44 -4.03 -7.45
N VAL A 308 -21.71 -2.99 -7.84
CA VAL A 308 -21.27 -1.92 -6.94
C VAL A 308 -22.45 -0.98 -6.70
N LEU A 309 -22.90 -0.87 -5.45
CA LEU A 309 -24.11 -0.12 -5.10
C LEU A 309 -23.87 1.38 -4.87
N THR A 310 -22.63 1.78 -4.70
CA THR A 310 -22.23 3.15 -4.34
C THR A 310 -21.74 3.98 -5.51
N LEU A 311 -21.50 3.36 -6.67
CA LEU A 311 -20.90 4.00 -7.84
C LEU A 311 -21.64 3.62 -9.12
N ASP A 312 -21.75 4.57 -10.06
CA ASP A 312 -22.21 4.32 -11.42
C ASP A 312 -21.02 3.84 -12.28
N GLU A 313 -20.86 2.52 -12.41
CA GLU A 313 -19.74 1.90 -13.12
C GLU A 313 -19.74 2.23 -14.63
N GLU A 314 -20.90 2.40 -15.25
CA GLU A 314 -20.99 2.72 -16.69
C GLU A 314 -20.55 4.15 -16.96
N ARG A 315 -21.00 5.09 -16.15
CA ARG A 315 -20.56 6.49 -16.21
C ARG A 315 -19.07 6.62 -15.98
N ILE A 316 -18.54 5.94 -14.95
CA ILE A 316 -17.09 6.00 -14.61
C ILE A 316 -16.25 5.48 -15.77
N ARG A 317 -16.61 4.35 -16.38
CA ARG A 317 -15.91 3.82 -17.55
C ARG A 317 -15.95 4.76 -18.74
N PHE A 318 -17.13 5.30 -19.04
CA PHE A 318 -17.31 6.27 -20.12
C PHE A 318 -16.43 7.52 -19.93
N GLU A 319 -16.46 8.12 -18.74
CA GLU A 319 -15.65 9.32 -18.44
C GLU A 319 -14.14 9.00 -18.46
N ALA A 320 -13.72 7.85 -17.96
CA ALA A 320 -12.32 7.42 -18.00
C ALA A 320 -11.81 7.26 -19.46
N GLU A 321 -12.57 6.62 -20.33
CA GLU A 321 -12.24 6.48 -21.76
C GLU A 321 -12.17 7.84 -22.47
N LYS A 322 -13.13 8.72 -22.20
CA LYS A 322 -13.16 10.08 -22.73
C LYS A 322 -11.91 10.86 -22.31
N HIS A 323 -11.57 10.86 -21.03
CA HIS A 323 -10.37 11.55 -20.51
C HIS A 323 -9.08 10.96 -21.09
N MET A 324 -8.98 9.63 -21.20
CA MET A 324 -7.84 8.98 -21.84
C MET A 324 -7.67 9.46 -23.29
N ASN A 325 -8.75 9.48 -24.08
CA ASN A 325 -8.72 9.96 -25.47
C ASN A 325 -8.32 11.44 -25.58
N ASP A 326 -8.78 12.28 -24.64
CA ASP A 326 -8.41 13.69 -24.60
C ASP A 326 -6.92 13.89 -24.20
N ILE A 327 -6.37 13.04 -23.33
CA ILE A 327 -4.94 13.04 -23.00
C ILE A 327 -4.09 12.64 -24.21
N ILE A 328 -4.48 11.56 -24.90
CA ILE A 328 -3.79 11.08 -26.10
C ILE A 328 -3.76 12.17 -27.18
N LYS A 329 -4.89 12.81 -27.46
CA LYS A 329 -4.96 13.92 -28.45
C LYS A 329 -4.08 15.13 -28.11
N ARG A 330 -3.78 15.34 -26.81
CA ARG A 330 -2.91 16.45 -26.39
C ARG A 330 -1.43 16.05 -26.35
N ALA A 331 -1.13 14.77 -26.26
CA ALA A 331 0.23 14.24 -26.18
C ALA A 331 0.84 13.98 -27.58
N TYR A 332 0.00 13.76 -28.58
CA TYR A 332 0.36 13.47 -29.98
C TYR A 332 -0.39 14.41 -30.94
#